data_6edef091bca9cdab0dd986270f343197
#
_entry.id   6edef091bca9cdab0dd986270f343197
#
_cell.length_a   1.000
_cell.length_b   1.000
_cell.length_c   1.000
_cell.angle_alpha   90.00
_cell.angle_beta   90.00
_cell.angle_gamma   90.00
#
_symmetry.space_group_name_H-M   'P 1'
#
loop_
_entity.id
_entity.type
_entity.pdbx_description
1 polymer ?
#
loop_
_entity_poly.entity_id
_entity_poly.type
_entity_poly.pdbx_seq_one_letter_code
_entity_poly.pdbx_strand_id
1 'polypeptide(L)'
;MQDSCCDRHLPTVVMDNFIRRMIALPEKKISKFVHTGNVAADLGCEPGYFTVPMAELTGPNGKVYAVDSDERSIQALRTKMKAGGFERIIDARVASAADMRHIPTKFVDFVLAYGLLCCMTDHKGAVAEIKRILRTTGTAYLSVARIFRRDDPRAVRKEEWHQILTGFTVLENGEGILNRWATVSRLA
;
A
#
# COMPACT_ATOMS: atom_id res chain seq x y z
N MET A 1 9.12 18.70 13.02
CA MET A 1 9.62 17.34 13.26
C MET A 1 8.63 16.68 14.19
N GLN A 2 7.58 16.08 13.65
CA GLN A 2 6.56 15.38 14.45
C GLN A 2 6.89 13.89 14.45
N ASP A 3 6.83 13.32 15.61
CA ASP A 3 7.30 12.00 15.97
C ASP A 3 6.83 10.89 15.05
N SER A 4 7.74 10.34 14.24
CA SER A 4 7.62 9.04 13.56
C SER A 4 7.66 7.85 14.56
N CYS A 5 7.58 8.15 15.87
CA CYS A 5 7.68 7.17 16.95
C CYS A 5 6.47 6.22 17.06
N CYS A 6 5.38 6.48 16.32
CA CYS A 6 4.14 5.72 16.44
C CYS A 6 3.92 4.66 15.36
N ASP A 7 4.67 4.70 14.27
CA ASP A 7 4.52 3.73 13.18
C ASP A 7 5.30 2.45 13.49
N ARG A 8 4.70 1.30 13.17
CA ARG A 8 5.32 0.00 13.39
C ARG A 8 6.16 -0.39 12.19
N HIS A 9 7.48 -0.46 12.37
CA HIS A 9 8.40 -1.01 11.39
C HIS A 9 8.70 -2.48 11.71
N LEU A 10 8.41 -3.37 10.78
CA LEU A 10 8.79 -4.78 10.88
C LEU A 10 10.21 -4.95 10.32
N PRO A 11 11.05 -5.84 10.91
CA PRO A 11 12.39 -6.06 10.40
C PRO A 11 12.36 -6.49 8.93
N THR A 12 13.16 -5.82 8.08
CA THR A 12 13.22 -6.06 6.63
C THR A 12 13.49 -7.51 6.26
N VAL A 13 14.29 -8.22 7.07
CA VAL A 13 14.60 -9.66 6.89
C VAL A 13 13.36 -10.55 7.01
N VAL A 14 12.40 -10.17 7.88
CA VAL A 14 11.14 -10.91 8.04
C VAL A 14 10.18 -10.59 6.89
N MET A 15 10.26 -9.38 6.35
CA MET A 15 9.33 -8.89 5.32
C MET A 15 9.73 -9.30 3.91
N ASP A 16 10.99 -9.58 3.65
CA ASP A 16 11.52 -9.95 2.32
C ASP A 16 12.03 -11.41 2.27
N ASN A 17 11.36 -12.31 2.95
CA ASN A 17 11.74 -13.71 2.97
C ASN A 17 11.24 -14.42 1.70
N PHE A 18 12.13 -15.15 1.00
CA PHE A 18 11.83 -16.01 -0.14
C PHE A 18 10.64 -16.95 0.12
N ILE A 19 10.51 -17.49 1.34
CA ILE A 19 9.40 -18.34 1.75
C ILE A 19 8.06 -17.58 1.70
N ARG A 20 8.04 -16.32 2.14
CA ARG A 20 6.84 -15.47 2.07
C ARG A 20 6.42 -15.21 0.61
N ARG A 21 7.38 -14.99 -0.29
CA ARG A 21 7.12 -14.84 -1.73
C ARG A 21 6.51 -16.10 -2.34
N MET A 22 7.03 -17.27 -2.00
CA MET A 22 6.49 -18.54 -2.48
C MET A 22 5.07 -18.84 -1.98
N ILE A 23 4.76 -18.48 -0.74
CA ILE A 23 3.45 -18.78 -0.12
C ILE A 23 2.39 -17.75 -0.54
N ALA A 24 2.74 -16.47 -0.55
CA ALA A 24 1.76 -15.39 -0.73
C ALA A 24 1.57 -14.97 -2.19
N LEU A 25 2.44 -15.41 -3.12
CA LEU A 25 2.38 -15.13 -4.56
C LEU A 25 1.88 -13.70 -4.87
N PRO A 26 2.68 -12.66 -4.56
CA PRO A 26 2.25 -11.27 -4.67
C PRO A 26 1.72 -10.95 -6.08
N GLU A 27 2.33 -11.51 -7.13
CA GLU A 27 1.92 -11.33 -8.52
C GLU A 27 0.46 -11.78 -8.73
N LYS A 28 0.05 -12.94 -8.22
CA LYS A 28 -1.33 -13.44 -8.35
C LYS A 28 -2.34 -12.54 -7.64
N LYS A 29 -1.92 -11.88 -6.55
CA LYS A 29 -2.82 -11.00 -5.79
C LYS A 29 -3.08 -9.70 -6.53
N ILE A 30 -2.07 -9.14 -7.19
CA ILE A 30 -2.13 -7.82 -7.82
C ILE A 30 -2.42 -7.87 -9.33
N SER A 31 -2.14 -8.99 -10.02
CA SER A 31 -2.28 -9.10 -11.49
C SER A 31 -3.70 -8.87 -12.01
N LYS A 32 -4.72 -9.06 -11.16
CA LYS A 32 -6.11 -8.73 -11.52
C LYS A 32 -6.42 -7.23 -11.51
N PHE A 33 -5.53 -6.41 -10.94
CA PHE A 33 -5.73 -4.96 -10.79
C PHE A 33 -4.71 -4.12 -11.54
N VAL A 34 -3.49 -4.65 -11.75
CA VAL A 34 -2.37 -3.92 -12.34
C VAL A 34 -2.13 -4.44 -13.75
N HIS A 35 -2.19 -3.54 -14.74
CA HIS A 35 -2.02 -3.84 -16.15
C HIS A 35 -0.95 -2.96 -16.77
N THR A 36 -0.45 -3.36 -17.95
CA THR A 36 0.55 -2.59 -18.70
C THR A 36 0.10 -1.15 -18.92
N GLY A 37 0.99 -0.22 -18.64
CA GLY A 37 0.76 1.23 -18.75
C GLY A 37 0.05 1.86 -17.55
N ASN A 38 -0.40 1.08 -16.57
CA ASN A 38 -1.04 1.65 -15.38
C ASN A 38 -0.10 2.51 -14.54
N VAL A 39 -0.70 3.47 -13.85
CA VAL A 39 -0.10 4.16 -12.71
C VAL A 39 -0.60 3.51 -11.44
N ALA A 40 0.30 2.91 -10.68
CA ALA A 40 -0.02 2.25 -9.41
C ALA A 40 0.65 2.94 -8.22
N ALA A 41 0.12 2.74 -7.01
CA ALA A 41 0.76 3.18 -5.77
C ALA A 41 0.78 2.04 -4.76
N ASP A 42 1.94 1.81 -4.14
CA ASP A 42 2.19 0.85 -3.08
C ASP A 42 2.48 1.60 -1.78
N LEU A 43 1.53 1.59 -0.87
CA LEU A 43 1.56 2.36 0.37
C LEU A 43 1.92 1.45 1.55
N GLY A 44 3.01 1.75 2.24
CA GLY A 44 3.69 0.84 3.14
C GLY A 44 4.43 -0.21 2.31
N CYS A 45 5.24 0.27 1.35
CA CYS A 45 5.85 -0.58 0.33
C CYS A 45 6.93 -1.53 0.87
N GLU A 46 7.36 -1.31 2.13
CA GLU A 46 8.44 -2.11 2.72
C GLU A 46 9.66 -2.16 1.76
N PRO A 47 10.50 -3.19 1.75
CA PRO A 47 11.60 -3.29 0.78
C PRO A 47 11.13 -3.73 -0.63
N GLY A 48 9.88 -3.44 -1.03
CA GLY A 48 9.38 -3.64 -2.39
C GLY A 48 8.78 -5.00 -2.68
N TYR A 49 8.17 -5.64 -1.69
CA TYR A 49 7.55 -6.94 -1.83
C TYR A 49 6.46 -6.98 -2.92
N PHE A 50 5.60 -5.96 -2.97
CA PHE A 50 4.61 -5.78 -4.02
C PHE A 50 5.06 -4.78 -5.09
N THR A 51 5.89 -3.81 -4.74
CA THR A 51 6.35 -2.75 -5.64
C THR A 51 7.04 -3.29 -6.89
N VAL A 52 7.99 -4.24 -6.72
CA VAL A 52 8.73 -4.81 -7.85
C VAL A 52 7.80 -5.59 -8.79
N PRO A 53 6.96 -6.54 -8.31
CA PRO A 53 5.94 -7.16 -9.17
C PRO A 53 4.98 -6.17 -9.84
N MET A 54 4.60 -5.08 -9.16
CA MET A 54 3.79 -4.03 -9.81
C MET A 54 4.54 -3.38 -10.97
N ALA A 55 5.82 -3.08 -10.80
CA ALA A 55 6.64 -2.47 -11.85
C ALA A 55 6.81 -3.40 -13.06
N GLU A 56 6.95 -4.71 -12.82
CA GLU A 56 6.98 -5.72 -13.88
C GLU A 56 5.65 -5.76 -14.67
N LEU A 57 4.51 -5.72 -13.97
CA LEU A 57 3.18 -5.75 -14.58
C LEU A 57 2.85 -4.45 -15.33
N THR A 58 3.20 -3.29 -14.77
CA THR A 58 2.96 -2.00 -15.44
C THR A 58 3.84 -1.80 -16.67
N GLY A 59 5.03 -2.41 -16.67
CA GLY A 59 5.99 -2.31 -17.77
C GLY A 59 6.56 -0.92 -17.99
N PRO A 60 7.31 -0.72 -19.08
CA PRO A 60 8.11 0.50 -19.28
C PRO A 60 7.30 1.80 -19.47
N ASN A 61 6.05 1.68 -19.83
CA ASN A 61 5.12 2.81 -20.02
C ASN A 61 4.26 3.10 -18.79
N GLY A 62 4.38 2.28 -17.71
CA GLY A 62 3.68 2.46 -16.47
C GLY A 62 4.49 3.26 -15.44
N LYS A 63 3.88 3.45 -14.27
CA LYS A 63 4.50 4.13 -13.12
C LYS A 63 4.06 3.48 -11.82
N VAL A 64 5.00 3.31 -10.87
CA VAL A 64 4.69 2.86 -9.52
C VAL A 64 5.22 3.87 -8.52
N TYR A 65 4.32 4.45 -7.73
CA TYR A 65 4.68 5.24 -6.55
C TYR A 65 4.81 4.31 -5.36
N ALA A 66 5.99 4.26 -4.76
CA ALA A 66 6.27 3.44 -3.58
C ALA A 66 6.54 4.35 -2.38
N VAL A 67 5.70 4.24 -1.35
CA VAL A 67 5.76 5.11 -0.17
C VAL A 67 5.91 4.26 1.08
N ASP A 68 6.90 4.61 1.89
CA ASP A 68 7.10 4.04 3.23
C ASP A 68 7.68 5.11 4.15
N SER A 69 7.35 5.08 5.44
CA SER A 69 7.92 5.97 6.44
C SER A 69 9.30 5.52 6.93
N ASP A 70 9.66 4.25 6.71
CA ASP A 70 10.99 3.70 7.04
C ASP A 70 12.00 3.94 5.92
N GLU A 71 12.99 4.79 6.20
CA GLU A 71 14.10 5.06 5.27
C GLU A 71 14.87 3.79 4.89
N ARG A 72 15.03 2.82 5.79
CA ARG A 72 15.75 1.56 5.52
C ARG A 72 15.01 0.73 4.48
N SER A 73 13.69 0.67 4.56
CA SER A 73 12.83 0.02 3.57
C SER A 73 13.00 0.64 2.20
N ILE A 74 12.96 1.96 2.12
CA ILE A 74 13.16 2.70 0.86
C ILE A 74 14.57 2.51 0.29
N GLN A 75 15.61 2.50 1.11
CA GLN A 75 16.97 2.23 0.65
C GLN A 75 17.12 0.80 0.10
N ALA A 76 16.54 -0.19 0.77
CA ALA A 76 16.52 -1.56 0.27
C ALA A 76 15.76 -1.68 -1.06
N LEU A 77 14.62 -1.01 -1.19
CA LEU A 77 13.86 -0.94 -2.45
C LEU A 77 14.71 -0.28 -3.56
N ARG A 78 15.37 0.85 -3.30
CA ARG A 78 16.23 1.52 -4.29
C ARG A 78 17.35 0.63 -4.79
N THR A 79 17.91 -0.22 -3.94
CA THR A 79 18.92 -1.21 -4.35
C THR A 79 18.34 -2.21 -5.34
N LYS A 80 17.11 -2.70 -5.11
CA LYS A 80 16.40 -3.60 -6.03
C LYS A 80 16.02 -2.91 -7.33
N MET A 81 15.60 -1.63 -7.26
CA MET A 81 15.29 -0.84 -8.45
C MET A 81 16.49 -0.76 -9.40
N LYS A 82 17.69 -0.47 -8.86
CA LYS A 82 18.93 -0.44 -9.65
C LYS A 82 19.28 -1.81 -10.25
N ALA A 83 19.20 -2.86 -9.43
CA ALA A 83 19.52 -4.22 -9.88
C ALA A 83 18.56 -4.74 -10.97
N GLY A 84 17.29 -4.33 -10.92
CA GLY A 84 16.24 -4.74 -11.87
C GLY A 84 15.97 -3.76 -13.01
N GLY A 85 16.62 -2.58 -13.05
CA GLY A 85 16.38 -1.57 -14.09
C GLY A 85 15.06 -0.84 -13.95
N PHE A 86 14.48 -0.76 -12.73
CA PHE A 86 13.15 -0.16 -12.49
C PHE A 86 13.18 1.33 -12.16
N GLU A 87 14.32 2.01 -12.25
CA GLU A 87 14.51 3.41 -11.82
C GLU A 87 13.63 4.41 -12.56
N ARG A 88 13.23 4.10 -13.80
CA ARG A 88 12.30 4.94 -14.57
C ARG A 88 10.83 4.67 -14.24
N ILE A 89 10.53 3.45 -13.75
CA ILE A 89 9.16 2.99 -13.49
C ILE A 89 8.75 3.29 -12.05
N ILE A 90 9.66 3.06 -11.07
CA ILE A 90 9.37 3.22 -9.64
C ILE A 90 9.83 4.59 -9.15
N ASP A 91 8.94 5.33 -8.47
CA ASP A 91 9.27 6.53 -7.69
C ASP A 91 9.16 6.16 -6.20
N ALA A 92 10.31 5.88 -5.56
CA ALA A 92 10.38 5.42 -4.17
C ALA A 92 10.72 6.59 -3.23
N ARG A 93 9.83 6.87 -2.26
CA ARG A 93 9.96 7.99 -1.34
C ARG A 93 9.73 7.61 0.12
N VAL A 94 10.57 8.20 0.98
CA VAL A 94 10.32 8.22 2.43
C VAL A 94 9.25 9.26 2.69
N ALA A 95 8.03 8.82 3.00
CA ALA A 95 6.90 9.70 3.30
C ALA A 95 5.84 8.95 4.11
N SER A 96 4.97 9.70 4.78
CA SER A 96 3.76 9.15 5.39
C SER A 96 2.70 8.91 4.33
N ALA A 97 1.97 7.80 4.43
CA ALA A 97 0.78 7.57 3.61
C ALA A 97 -0.36 8.57 3.90
N ALA A 98 -0.26 9.34 4.99
CA ALA A 98 -1.16 10.45 5.30
C ALA A 98 -0.71 11.79 4.66
N ASP A 99 0.44 11.83 3.99
CA ASP A 99 0.96 13.02 3.29
C ASP A 99 1.72 12.60 2.02
N MET A 100 1.00 12.47 0.92
CA MET A 100 1.53 12.06 -0.38
C MET A 100 1.41 13.18 -1.43
N ARG A 101 1.68 14.43 -1.06
CA ARG A 101 1.56 15.62 -1.94
C ARG A 101 2.36 15.52 -3.24
N HIS A 102 3.37 14.67 -3.30
CA HIS A 102 4.15 14.39 -4.51
C HIS A 102 3.39 13.54 -5.55
N ILE A 103 2.30 12.88 -5.15
CA ILE A 103 1.43 12.13 -6.08
C ILE A 103 0.26 13.05 -6.47
N PRO A 104 0.03 13.27 -7.78
CA PRO A 104 -1.06 14.15 -8.23
C PRO A 104 -2.45 13.62 -7.83
N THR A 105 -3.41 14.55 -7.69
CA THR A 105 -4.80 14.22 -7.42
C THR A 105 -5.43 13.50 -8.62
N LYS A 106 -6.24 12.45 -8.37
CA LYS A 106 -6.95 11.66 -9.39
C LYS A 106 -6.03 11.11 -10.48
N PHE A 107 -4.87 10.63 -10.11
CA PHE A 107 -3.83 10.22 -11.05
C PHE A 107 -3.57 8.71 -11.08
N VAL A 108 -3.84 7.99 -9.98
CA VAL A 108 -3.48 6.59 -9.79
C VAL A 108 -4.62 5.67 -10.20
N ASP A 109 -4.32 4.66 -11.02
CA ASP A 109 -5.28 3.64 -11.46
C ASP A 109 -5.53 2.58 -10.37
N PHE A 110 -4.47 2.20 -9.64
CA PHE A 110 -4.56 1.21 -8.58
C PHE A 110 -3.74 1.61 -7.34
N VAL A 111 -4.35 1.54 -6.16
CA VAL A 111 -3.68 1.75 -4.87
C VAL A 111 -3.68 0.45 -4.08
N LEU A 112 -2.50 0.01 -3.64
CA LEU A 112 -2.34 -1.06 -2.66
C LEU A 112 -2.01 -0.46 -1.29
N ALA A 113 -2.82 -0.78 -0.28
CA ALA A 113 -2.58 -0.50 1.14
C ALA A 113 -2.69 -1.82 1.93
N TYR A 114 -1.69 -2.69 1.74
CA TYR A 114 -1.68 -4.04 2.30
C TYR A 114 -1.10 -4.04 3.71
N GLY A 115 -1.96 -4.13 4.72
CA GLY A 115 -1.55 -4.09 6.13
C GLY A 115 -1.04 -2.73 6.60
N LEU A 116 -1.24 -1.66 5.81
CA LEU A 116 -0.76 -0.31 6.12
C LEU A 116 -1.44 0.30 7.34
N LEU A 117 -2.78 0.39 7.30
CA LEU A 117 -3.54 1.13 8.32
C LEU A 117 -3.34 0.59 9.74
N CYS A 118 -3.05 -0.69 9.89
CA CYS A 118 -2.75 -1.26 11.19
C CYS A 118 -1.28 -1.07 11.65
N CYS A 119 -0.48 -0.34 10.89
CA CYS A 119 0.89 0.01 11.24
C CYS A 119 1.09 1.50 11.51
N MET A 120 0.05 2.32 11.34
CA MET A 120 0.08 3.76 11.53
C MET A 120 -1.07 4.24 12.43
N THR A 121 -1.02 5.49 12.88
CA THR A 121 -2.04 6.09 13.76
C THR A 121 -2.98 7.06 13.04
N ASP A 122 -2.52 7.75 12.00
CA ASP A 122 -3.35 8.68 11.22
C ASP A 122 -4.11 7.96 10.09
N HIS A 123 -5.07 7.11 10.48
CA HIS A 123 -5.91 6.39 9.51
C HIS A 123 -6.74 7.34 8.65
N LYS A 124 -7.24 8.45 9.22
CA LYS A 124 -8.07 9.43 8.49
C LYS A 124 -7.28 10.15 7.41
N GLY A 125 -6.06 10.59 7.72
CA GLY A 125 -5.15 11.20 6.75
C GLY A 125 -4.82 10.25 5.61
N ALA A 126 -4.44 9.00 5.93
CA ALA A 126 -4.14 8.00 4.90
C ALA A 126 -5.33 7.70 3.99
N VAL A 127 -6.53 7.53 4.55
CA VAL A 127 -7.76 7.31 3.77
C VAL A 127 -8.08 8.52 2.89
N ALA A 128 -7.90 9.74 3.40
CA ALA A 128 -8.11 10.97 2.61
C ALA A 128 -7.13 11.05 1.43
N GLU A 129 -5.86 10.72 1.65
CA GLU A 129 -4.84 10.70 0.60
C GLU A 129 -5.10 9.60 -0.44
N ILE A 130 -5.49 8.39 -0.02
CA ILE A 130 -5.90 7.32 -0.95
C ILE A 130 -7.03 7.81 -1.86
N LYS A 131 -8.07 8.44 -1.29
CA LYS A 131 -9.18 9.02 -2.07
C LYS A 131 -8.71 10.13 -2.99
N ARG A 132 -7.79 10.97 -2.54
CA ARG A 132 -7.26 12.11 -3.33
C ARG A 132 -6.52 11.63 -4.56
N ILE A 133 -5.59 10.67 -4.40
CA ILE A 133 -4.74 10.21 -5.51
C ILE A 133 -5.47 9.29 -6.47
N LEU A 134 -6.47 8.53 -6.01
CA LEU A 134 -7.19 7.54 -6.82
C LEU A 134 -8.03 8.23 -7.90
N ARG A 135 -7.91 7.76 -9.15
CA ARG A 135 -8.78 8.18 -10.27
C ARG A 135 -10.22 7.85 -10.00
N THR A 136 -11.13 8.50 -10.71
CA THR A 136 -12.58 8.21 -10.62
C THR A 136 -12.88 6.75 -11.01
N THR A 137 -12.16 6.20 -11.99
CA THR A 137 -12.27 4.80 -12.44
C THR A 137 -11.27 3.87 -11.75
N GLY A 138 -10.44 4.40 -10.85
CA GLY A 138 -9.39 3.65 -10.17
C GLY A 138 -9.94 2.79 -9.03
N THR A 139 -9.15 1.79 -8.65
CA THR A 139 -9.48 0.87 -7.56
C THR A 139 -8.40 0.87 -6.49
N ALA A 140 -8.77 0.58 -5.26
CA ALA A 140 -7.81 0.37 -4.18
C ALA A 140 -8.07 -0.97 -3.48
N TYR A 141 -6.99 -1.66 -3.13
CA TYR A 141 -7.05 -2.82 -2.24
C TYR A 141 -6.55 -2.40 -0.86
N LEU A 142 -7.42 -2.50 0.11
CA LEU A 142 -7.16 -2.17 1.51
C LEU A 142 -7.15 -3.44 2.33
N SER A 143 -6.19 -3.61 3.24
CA SER A 143 -6.27 -4.68 4.22
C SER A 143 -5.69 -4.25 5.57
N VAL A 144 -6.22 -4.87 6.64
CA VAL A 144 -5.78 -4.66 8.01
C VAL A 144 -5.66 -5.99 8.73
N ALA A 145 -4.65 -6.13 9.59
CA ALA A 145 -4.56 -7.29 10.46
C ALA A 145 -5.60 -7.21 11.58
N ARG A 146 -6.08 -8.38 12.02
CA ARG A 146 -7.05 -8.51 13.12
C ARG A 146 -6.38 -8.84 14.47
N ILE A 147 -5.09 -9.17 14.44
CA ILE A 147 -4.35 -9.64 15.61
C ILE A 147 -3.59 -8.47 16.22
N PHE A 148 -4.31 -7.59 16.89
CA PHE A 148 -3.70 -6.56 17.72
C PHE A 148 -4.30 -6.55 19.11
N ARG A 149 -3.49 -6.13 20.10
CA ARG A 149 -3.97 -5.85 21.45
C ARG A 149 -5.04 -4.77 21.38
N ARG A 150 -6.06 -4.86 22.22
CA ARG A 150 -7.16 -3.88 22.25
C ARG A 150 -6.73 -2.46 22.59
N ASP A 151 -5.59 -2.30 23.22
CA ASP A 151 -4.99 -1.03 23.64
C ASP A 151 -3.98 -0.46 22.64
N ASP A 152 -3.73 -1.12 21.50
CA ASP A 152 -2.84 -0.61 20.45
C ASP A 152 -3.55 0.52 19.67
N PRO A 153 -3.03 1.77 19.67
CA PRO A 153 -3.66 2.91 18.98
C PRO A 153 -3.69 2.76 17.46
N ARG A 154 -2.91 1.81 16.91
CA ARG A 154 -2.86 1.50 15.48
C ARG A 154 -3.89 0.44 15.07
N ALA A 155 -4.53 -0.21 16.04
CA ALA A 155 -5.48 -1.27 15.76
C ALA A 155 -6.75 -0.73 15.11
N VAL A 156 -7.00 -1.09 13.86
CA VAL A 156 -8.26 -0.77 13.16
C VAL A 156 -9.34 -1.72 13.65
N ARG A 157 -10.25 -1.22 14.49
CA ARG A 157 -11.39 -1.96 15.01
C ARG A 157 -12.44 -2.19 13.93
N LYS A 158 -13.38 -3.10 14.19
CA LYS A 158 -14.42 -3.45 13.22
C LYS A 158 -15.29 -2.25 12.85
N GLU A 159 -15.66 -1.45 13.83
CA GLU A 159 -16.47 -0.24 13.67
C GLU A 159 -15.73 0.81 12.84
N GLU A 160 -14.45 1.01 13.12
CA GLU A 160 -13.60 1.92 12.37
C GLU A 160 -13.36 1.42 10.94
N TRP A 161 -13.15 0.11 10.76
CA TRP A 161 -13.06 -0.49 9.43
C TRP A 161 -14.31 -0.21 8.59
N HIS A 162 -15.50 -0.35 9.18
CA HIS A 162 -16.75 -0.01 8.50
C HIS A 162 -16.80 1.49 8.16
N GLN A 163 -16.39 2.37 9.07
CA GLN A 163 -16.33 3.83 8.81
C GLN A 163 -15.36 4.17 7.67
N ILE A 164 -14.20 3.53 7.61
CA ILE A 164 -13.25 3.67 6.49
C ILE A 164 -13.93 3.32 5.17
N LEU A 165 -14.66 2.22 5.13
CA LEU A 165 -15.32 1.74 3.91
C LEU A 165 -16.49 2.61 3.47
N THR A 166 -17.21 3.30 4.38
CA THR A 166 -18.28 4.23 3.98
C THR A 166 -17.83 5.37 3.07
N GLY A 167 -16.54 5.64 3.04
CA GLY A 167 -15.94 6.65 2.18
C GLY A 167 -15.64 6.20 0.76
N PHE A 168 -16.00 4.97 0.40
CA PHE A 168 -15.73 4.35 -0.89
C PHE A 168 -16.95 3.57 -1.38
N THR A 169 -16.99 3.26 -2.65
CA THR A 169 -17.84 2.20 -3.19
C THR A 169 -17.12 0.86 -3.00
N VAL A 170 -17.67 -0.03 -2.17
CA VAL A 170 -17.10 -1.37 -1.94
C VAL A 170 -17.44 -2.28 -3.11
N LEU A 171 -16.44 -2.77 -3.81
CA LEU A 171 -16.58 -3.70 -4.93
C LEU A 171 -16.58 -5.15 -4.43
N GLU A 172 -15.67 -5.46 -3.52
CA GLU A 172 -15.52 -6.78 -2.93
C GLU A 172 -14.92 -6.63 -1.53
N ASN A 173 -15.31 -7.44 -0.58
CA ASN A 173 -14.69 -7.47 0.74
C ASN A 173 -14.70 -8.87 1.33
N GLY A 174 -13.88 -9.07 2.36
CA GLY A 174 -13.81 -10.33 3.07
C GLY A 174 -13.13 -10.20 4.42
N GLU A 175 -13.37 -11.20 5.24
CA GLU A 175 -12.77 -11.33 6.56
C GLU A 175 -12.23 -12.74 6.73
N GLY A 176 -10.91 -12.85 6.92
CA GLY A 176 -10.23 -14.07 7.27
C GLY A 176 -9.95 -14.15 8.78
N ILE A 177 -9.28 -15.22 9.21
CA ILE A 177 -8.87 -15.38 10.62
C ILE A 177 -7.93 -14.26 11.05
N LEU A 178 -6.97 -13.89 10.18
CA LEU A 178 -5.87 -12.97 10.49
C LEU A 178 -6.06 -11.55 9.98
N ASN A 179 -6.96 -11.32 9.00
CA ASN A 179 -7.11 -10.04 8.35
C ASN A 179 -8.54 -9.74 7.90
N ARG A 180 -8.83 -8.46 7.71
CA ARG A 180 -9.96 -7.94 6.91
C ARG A 180 -9.39 -7.28 5.67
N TRP A 181 -10.12 -7.35 4.58
CA TRP A 181 -9.73 -6.71 3.33
C TRP A 181 -10.95 -6.22 2.55
N ALA A 182 -10.73 -5.23 1.70
CA ALA A 182 -11.72 -4.77 0.75
C ALA A 182 -11.03 -4.28 -0.53
N THR A 183 -11.68 -4.53 -1.66
CA THR A 183 -11.43 -3.82 -2.91
C THR A 183 -12.48 -2.74 -3.05
N VAL A 184 -12.04 -1.52 -3.27
CA VAL A 184 -12.91 -0.35 -3.29
C VAL A 184 -12.62 0.52 -4.50
N SER A 185 -13.62 1.29 -4.93
CA SER A 185 -13.45 2.39 -5.87
C SER A 185 -13.84 3.71 -5.21
N ARG A 186 -13.46 4.82 -5.85
CA ARG A 186 -13.86 6.13 -5.40
C ARG A 186 -15.39 6.26 -5.45
N LEU A 187 -16.00 6.94 -4.49
CA LEU A 187 -17.38 7.40 -4.62
C LEU A 187 -17.51 8.36 -5.81
N ALA A 188 -18.54 8.19 -6.61
CA ALA A 188 -18.84 9.04 -7.76
C ALA A 188 -19.12 10.50 -7.34
#